data_3a79d3677eb2ad316aef67644b637001
#
_entry.id   3a79d3677eb2ad316aef67644b637001
#
_cell.length_a   1.000
_cell.length_b   1.000
_cell.length_c   1.000
_cell.angle_alpha   90.00
_cell.angle_beta   90.00
_cell.angle_gamma   90.00
#
_symmetry.space_group_name_H-M   'P 1'
#
loop_
_entity.id
_entity.type
_entity.pdbx_description
1 polymer ?
#
loop_
_entity_poly.entity_id
_entity_poly.type
_entity_poly.pdbx_seq_one_letter_code
_entity_poly.pdbx_strand_id
1 'polypeptide(L)'
;MILIKNAYLVSMKDINYEIQDILIEGSKIKDIGHFEVKDYPKATVINAKKRYVTPGIVDPHCHIGIFEEAIGFEGADGNEMTNPVYPELRAIDAIKPQDVAFQEALEAGVTTVATGPGSANVIGGTFCVMKTYGKTIDDMIVVPESSMKMALGENPKRVYNGKSQSPSTRMASAALIRDALIKAKEYKAKLEKYNTDIENKKEVVKPEFNMKWNSLMRVFDGFPVKIHAHQQDDIVTAIRIIEEFGLNATIEHATEGHLIPEYLKAHHQRVIIGPTLGSKSKYELRNKTFKAGKILNDNQVEFAIMTDHPVIHLANALTQVGIFVREGLPELEAFRAVTLYSAQINDVDHLVGSIEIGKDADIVIWNNHPLHYLTKTDFVIVNGNIVFQS
;
A
#
# COMPACT_ATOMS: atom_id res chain seq x y z
N MET A 1 6.68 27.29 -9.06
CA MET A 1 6.28 26.83 -10.40
C MET A 1 7.45 26.10 -11.03
N ILE A 2 7.24 24.92 -11.60
CA ILE A 2 8.25 24.14 -12.33
C ILE A 2 7.68 23.84 -13.72
N LEU A 3 8.53 23.95 -14.75
CA LEU A 3 8.22 23.56 -16.11
C LEU A 3 9.18 22.44 -16.54
N ILE A 4 8.67 21.23 -16.67
CA ILE A 4 9.43 20.09 -17.20
C ILE A 4 9.23 20.09 -18.72
N LYS A 5 10.33 20.25 -19.46
CA LYS A 5 10.35 20.30 -20.93
C LYS A 5 10.79 18.98 -21.54
N ASN A 6 10.21 18.65 -22.68
CA ASN A 6 10.62 17.52 -23.52
C ASN A 6 10.63 16.18 -22.75
N ALA A 7 9.59 15.91 -21.95
CA ALA A 7 9.40 14.67 -21.25
C ALA A 7 8.91 13.56 -22.19
N TYR A 8 9.57 12.39 -22.20
CA TYR A 8 8.97 11.19 -22.75
C TYR A 8 7.98 10.65 -21.69
N LEU A 9 6.73 11.09 -21.83
CA LEU A 9 5.72 10.98 -20.77
C LEU A 9 5.08 9.58 -20.73
N VAL A 10 5.20 8.92 -19.58
CA VAL A 10 4.51 7.67 -19.26
C VAL A 10 3.47 7.96 -18.16
N SER A 11 2.29 8.43 -18.58
CA SER A 11 1.26 8.98 -17.67
C SER A 11 0.57 7.91 -16.81
N MET A 12 0.65 6.63 -17.16
CA MET A 12 -0.10 5.47 -16.67
C MET A 12 -1.57 5.41 -17.12
N LYS A 13 -2.10 6.47 -17.68
CA LYS A 13 -3.47 6.51 -18.20
C LYS A 13 -3.53 6.07 -19.66
N ASP A 14 -2.69 6.65 -20.49
CA ASP A 14 -2.63 6.36 -21.92
C ASP A 14 -1.50 5.40 -22.25
N ILE A 15 -1.70 4.62 -23.30
CA ILE A 15 -0.69 3.69 -23.83
C ILE A 15 0.26 4.37 -24.81
N ASN A 16 -0.05 5.58 -25.24
CA ASN A 16 0.76 6.36 -26.18
C ASN A 16 1.74 7.22 -25.39
N TYR A 17 3.02 6.89 -25.54
CA TYR A 17 4.10 7.68 -24.95
C TYR A 17 4.48 8.78 -25.92
N GLU A 18 4.17 10.01 -25.58
CA GLU A 18 4.48 11.20 -26.38
C GLU A 18 5.47 12.11 -25.67
N ILE A 19 6.19 12.90 -26.50
CA ILE A 19 7.03 13.97 -25.95
C ILE A 19 6.11 15.12 -25.59
N GLN A 20 5.99 15.42 -24.31
CA GLN A 20 5.17 16.51 -23.78
C GLN A 20 5.93 17.31 -22.72
N ASP A 21 5.41 18.45 -22.39
CA ASP A 21 5.87 19.28 -21.28
C ASP A 21 4.85 19.17 -20.13
N ILE A 22 5.35 19.33 -18.90
CA ILE A 22 4.50 19.28 -17.71
C ILE A 22 4.69 20.60 -16.95
N LEU A 23 3.61 21.32 -16.71
CA LEU A 23 3.60 22.52 -15.89
C LEU A 23 3.11 22.20 -14.48
N ILE A 24 3.91 22.55 -13.48
CA ILE A 24 3.61 22.34 -12.06
C ILE A 24 3.44 23.69 -11.38
N GLU A 25 2.34 23.88 -10.65
CA GLU A 25 2.08 25.07 -9.83
C GLU A 25 1.72 24.67 -8.39
N GLY A 26 2.52 25.16 -7.43
CA GLY A 26 2.41 24.68 -6.05
C GLY A 26 2.71 23.19 -5.98
N SER A 27 1.82 22.43 -5.35
CA SER A 27 1.94 20.96 -5.21
C SER A 27 1.28 20.17 -6.36
N LYS A 28 0.65 20.84 -7.34
CA LYS A 28 -0.22 20.19 -8.33
C LYS A 28 0.32 20.28 -9.75
N ILE A 29 -0.02 19.25 -10.53
CA ILE A 29 0.12 19.28 -11.99
C ILE A 29 -0.94 20.22 -12.52
N LYS A 30 -0.50 21.34 -13.09
CA LYS A 30 -1.39 22.39 -13.59
C LYS A 30 -1.86 22.11 -15.00
N ASP A 31 -0.93 21.68 -15.87
CA ASP A 31 -1.23 21.47 -17.28
C ASP A 31 -0.19 20.54 -17.93
N ILE A 32 -0.57 19.89 -19.04
CA ILE A 32 0.26 18.98 -19.82
C ILE A 32 0.08 19.32 -21.29
N GLY A 33 1.19 19.56 -22.02
CA GLY A 33 1.11 19.96 -23.42
C GLY A 33 2.45 20.43 -23.95
N HIS A 34 2.45 21.52 -24.75
CA HIS A 34 3.65 22.16 -25.24
C HIS A 34 3.66 23.62 -24.83
N PHE A 35 4.68 24.07 -24.10
CA PHE A 35 4.77 25.39 -23.50
C PHE A 35 6.04 26.13 -23.95
N GLU A 36 5.93 27.42 -24.22
CA GLU A 36 7.08 28.26 -24.49
C GLU A 36 7.67 28.77 -23.16
N VAL A 37 8.97 28.58 -22.94
CA VAL A 37 9.66 28.98 -21.70
C VAL A 37 9.48 30.47 -21.40
N LYS A 38 9.43 31.31 -22.46
CA LYS A 38 9.24 32.79 -22.33
C LYS A 38 7.91 33.17 -21.66
N ASP A 39 6.89 32.30 -21.73
CA ASP A 39 5.57 32.56 -21.16
C ASP A 39 5.55 32.28 -19.64
N TYR A 40 6.59 31.60 -19.14
CA TYR A 40 6.76 31.23 -17.74
C TYR A 40 8.09 31.73 -17.12
N PRO A 41 8.35 33.05 -17.12
CA PRO A 41 9.68 33.63 -16.77
C PRO A 41 10.09 33.38 -15.32
N LYS A 42 9.15 32.95 -14.43
CA LYS A 42 9.41 32.66 -13.02
C LYS A 42 9.47 31.14 -12.73
N ALA A 43 9.32 30.30 -13.75
CA ALA A 43 9.37 28.85 -13.54
C ALA A 43 10.82 28.36 -13.49
N THR A 44 11.09 27.42 -12.59
CA THR A 44 12.28 26.57 -12.68
C THR A 44 12.10 25.62 -13.85
N VAL A 45 12.97 25.73 -14.86
CA VAL A 45 12.87 24.90 -16.08
C VAL A 45 13.78 23.68 -15.94
N ILE A 46 13.18 22.49 -16.04
CA ILE A 46 13.89 21.20 -16.11
C ILE A 46 13.73 20.64 -17.53
N ASN A 47 14.82 20.47 -18.26
CA ASN A 47 14.77 19.82 -19.56
C ASN A 47 15.00 18.32 -19.40
N ALA A 48 13.95 17.53 -19.56
CA ALA A 48 14.00 16.07 -19.48
C ALA A 48 14.75 15.41 -20.65
N LYS A 49 15.09 16.17 -21.73
CA LYS A 49 15.90 15.67 -22.87
C LYS A 49 15.35 14.39 -23.51
N LYS A 50 14.03 14.26 -23.59
CA LYS A 50 13.31 13.06 -24.07
C LYS A 50 13.55 11.81 -23.22
N ARG A 51 13.88 11.98 -21.95
CA ARG A 51 14.00 10.90 -20.98
C ARG A 51 12.61 10.50 -20.47
N TYR A 52 12.54 9.26 -19.92
CA TYR A 52 11.33 8.77 -19.31
C TYR A 52 10.92 9.62 -18.09
N VAL A 53 9.68 10.03 -18.10
CA VAL A 53 9.05 10.75 -16.99
C VAL A 53 7.80 9.98 -16.59
N THR A 54 7.77 9.51 -15.34
CA THR A 54 6.70 8.69 -14.77
C THR A 54 6.11 9.38 -13.55
N PRO A 55 4.90 9.01 -13.11
CA PRO A 55 4.51 9.31 -11.73
C PRO A 55 5.48 8.62 -10.76
N GLY A 56 5.56 9.13 -9.55
CA GLY A 56 6.27 8.47 -8.46
C GLY A 56 5.70 7.07 -8.19
N ILE A 57 6.57 6.16 -7.80
CA ILE A 57 6.18 4.80 -7.40
C ILE A 57 5.35 4.88 -6.12
N VAL A 58 4.29 4.10 -6.06
CA VAL A 58 3.41 3.92 -4.90
C VAL A 58 3.57 2.47 -4.41
N ASP A 59 4.15 2.25 -3.24
CA ASP A 59 4.15 0.91 -2.65
C ASP A 59 2.85 0.70 -1.85
N PRO A 60 2.01 -0.27 -2.22
CA PRO A 60 0.69 -0.45 -1.62
C PRO A 60 0.73 -1.09 -0.24
N HIS A 61 1.87 -1.66 0.18
CA HIS A 61 2.02 -2.35 1.45
C HIS A 61 3.51 -2.52 1.81
N CYS A 62 3.93 -1.81 2.83
CA CYS A 62 5.26 -1.95 3.43
C CYS A 62 5.21 -1.69 4.94
N HIS A 63 6.38 -1.67 5.56
CA HIS A 63 6.55 -1.43 7.00
C HIS A 63 7.65 -0.39 7.28
N ILE A 64 7.92 0.50 6.31
CA ILE A 64 8.93 1.54 6.42
C ILE A 64 8.63 2.47 7.60
N GLY A 65 9.67 2.83 8.33
CA GLY A 65 9.61 3.72 9.49
C GLY A 65 9.10 3.06 10.78
N ILE A 66 8.56 1.82 10.73
CA ILE A 66 8.14 1.05 11.91
C ILE A 66 8.96 -0.24 12.09
N PHE A 67 9.83 -0.56 11.14
CA PHE A 67 10.98 -1.44 11.26
C PHE A 67 12.19 -0.67 10.72
N GLU A 68 12.88 0.04 11.60
CA GLU A 68 13.99 0.90 11.22
C GLU A 68 15.18 0.09 10.71
N GLU A 69 15.92 0.64 9.72
CA GLU A 69 17.13 0.03 9.20
C GLU A 69 18.23 -0.03 10.27
N ALA A 70 18.94 -1.17 10.30
CA ALA A 70 20.11 -1.42 11.16
C ALA A 70 19.87 -1.27 12.67
N ILE A 71 18.63 -1.19 13.14
CA ILE A 71 18.26 -1.05 14.55
C ILE A 71 17.56 -2.33 15.01
N GLY A 72 17.94 -2.83 16.18
CA GLY A 72 17.36 -4.04 16.77
C GLY A 72 15.96 -3.84 17.33
N PHE A 73 15.73 -4.32 18.56
CA PHE A 73 14.42 -4.29 19.20
C PHE A 73 13.82 -2.87 19.29
N GLU A 74 14.63 -1.87 19.59
CA GLU A 74 14.21 -0.47 19.77
C GLU A 74 13.62 0.16 18.49
N GLY A 75 13.98 -0.36 17.31
CA GLY A 75 13.46 0.08 16.03
C GLY A 75 12.42 -0.88 15.41
N ALA A 76 11.92 -1.86 16.17
CA ALA A 76 11.04 -2.91 15.70
C ALA A 76 9.62 -2.77 16.27
N ASP A 77 8.91 -1.70 15.89
CA ASP A 77 7.58 -1.34 16.42
C ASP A 77 6.40 -1.89 15.60
N GLY A 78 6.67 -2.67 14.56
CA GLY A 78 5.61 -3.13 13.65
C GLY A 78 4.72 -4.27 14.17
N ASN A 79 5.00 -4.88 15.32
CA ASN A 79 4.21 -6.00 15.84
C ASN A 79 4.10 -5.98 17.37
N GLU A 80 2.91 -5.65 17.89
CA GLU A 80 2.59 -5.79 19.32
C GLU A 80 2.13 -7.22 19.63
N MET A 81 3.09 -8.07 19.99
CA MET A 81 2.87 -9.52 20.11
C MET A 81 2.37 -9.99 21.50
N THR A 82 1.85 -9.10 22.34
CA THR A 82 1.37 -9.45 23.70
C THR A 82 -0.06 -9.98 23.71
N ASN A 83 -0.87 -9.65 22.69
CA ASN A 83 -2.21 -10.18 22.46
C ASN A 83 -2.46 -10.27 20.95
N PRO A 84 -3.17 -11.29 20.44
CA PRO A 84 -3.40 -11.47 19.01
C PRO A 84 -4.34 -10.44 18.36
N VAL A 85 -5.06 -9.61 19.15
CA VAL A 85 -6.08 -8.69 18.65
C VAL A 85 -5.89 -7.29 19.24
N TYR A 86 -5.36 -6.37 18.41
CA TYR A 86 -5.12 -4.97 18.74
C TYR A 86 -5.59 -4.03 17.62
N PRO A 87 -6.91 -3.91 17.34
CA PRO A 87 -7.41 -3.05 16.28
C PRO A 87 -7.25 -1.56 16.57
N GLU A 88 -6.99 -1.16 17.83
CA GLU A 88 -6.81 0.22 18.28
C GLU A 88 -5.43 0.81 18.01
N LEU A 89 -4.44 0.02 17.63
CA LEU A 89 -3.10 0.52 17.34
C LEU A 89 -3.08 1.23 15.97
N ARG A 90 -2.25 2.26 15.86
CA ARG A 90 -2.12 3.07 14.65
C ARG A 90 -0.66 3.18 14.24
N ALA A 91 -0.34 2.85 13.00
CA ALA A 91 1.02 2.95 12.49
C ALA A 91 1.63 4.35 12.63
N ILE A 92 0.79 5.39 12.43
CA ILE A 92 1.23 6.79 12.51
C ILE A 92 1.90 7.14 13.84
N ASP A 93 1.57 6.43 14.92
CA ASP A 93 2.12 6.70 16.25
C ASP A 93 3.54 6.11 16.46
N ALA A 94 3.99 5.23 15.54
CA ALA A 94 5.28 4.54 15.63
C ALA A 94 6.27 4.89 14.50
N ILE A 95 5.82 5.60 13.46
CA ILE A 95 6.67 5.92 12.31
C ILE A 95 7.78 6.90 12.68
N LYS A 96 9.00 6.57 12.29
CA LYS A 96 10.20 7.42 12.44
C LYS A 96 10.63 7.99 11.08
N PRO A 97 10.34 9.26 10.79
CA PRO A 97 10.70 9.92 9.53
C PRO A 97 12.20 10.01 9.24
N GLN A 98 13.04 9.83 10.24
CA GLN A 98 14.50 9.90 10.13
C GLN A 98 15.15 8.56 9.77
N ASP A 99 14.35 7.51 9.60
CA ASP A 99 14.86 6.23 9.10
C ASP A 99 15.52 6.43 7.72
N VAL A 100 16.73 5.93 7.56
CA VAL A 100 17.52 6.06 6.32
C VAL A 100 16.81 5.44 5.11
N ALA A 101 15.96 4.46 5.32
CA ALA A 101 15.17 3.82 4.27
C ALA A 101 14.28 4.81 3.51
N PHE A 102 13.83 5.92 4.10
CA PHE A 102 13.07 6.95 3.39
C PHE A 102 13.90 7.64 2.32
N GLN A 103 15.15 7.99 2.63
CA GLN A 103 16.04 8.61 1.66
C GLN A 103 16.35 7.65 0.50
N GLU A 104 16.62 6.38 0.79
CA GLU A 104 16.89 5.35 -0.21
C GLU A 104 15.68 5.08 -1.11
N ALA A 105 14.47 5.03 -0.52
CA ALA A 105 13.22 4.90 -1.24
C ALA A 105 12.98 6.08 -2.19
N LEU A 106 13.21 7.31 -1.69
CA LEU A 106 13.06 8.54 -2.45
C LEU A 106 14.02 8.57 -3.65
N GLU A 107 15.31 8.27 -3.43
CA GLU A 107 16.32 8.20 -4.49
C GLU A 107 15.99 7.13 -5.55
N ALA A 108 15.26 6.09 -5.18
CA ALA A 108 14.76 5.08 -6.11
C ALA A 108 13.42 5.45 -6.79
N GLY A 109 12.88 6.64 -6.53
CA GLY A 109 11.66 7.14 -7.15
C GLY A 109 10.37 6.70 -6.48
N VAL A 110 10.42 6.11 -5.28
CA VAL A 110 9.24 5.79 -4.46
C VAL A 110 8.81 7.05 -3.71
N THR A 111 7.66 7.61 -4.04
CA THR A 111 7.18 8.89 -3.48
C THR A 111 6.05 8.75 -2.49
N THR A 112 5.31 7.62 -2.54
CA THR A 112 4.16 7.36 -1.68
C THR A 112 4.17 5.91 -1.24
N VAL A 113 3.80 5.67 0.02
CA VAL A 113 3.73 4.32 0.59
C VAL A 113 2.49 4.15 1.46
N ALA A 114 1.92 2.94 1.48
CA ALA A 114 1.04 2.51 2.55
C ALA A 114 1.87 1.69 3.54
N THR A 115 2.05 2.20 4.75
CA THR A 115 2.85 1.55 5.79
C THR A 115 2.01 1.25 7.03
N GLY A 116 2.32 0.15 7.70
CA GLY A 116 1.51 -0.28 8.83
C GLY A 116 2.01 -1.54 9.52
N PRO A 117 1.22 -2.10 10.45
CA PRO A 117 1.63 -3.24 11.24
C PRO A 117 1.95 -4.48 10.39
N GLY A 118 2.89 -5.29 10.88
CA GLY A 118 3.20 -6.61 10.34
C GLY A 118 2.06 -7.62 10.56
N SER A 119 2.36 -8.88 10.35
CA SER A 119 1.36 -9.97 10.36
C SER A 119 1.51 -10.95 11.53
N ALA A 120 2.20 -10.55 12.60
CA ALA A 120 2.28 -11.37 13.81
C ALA A 120 0.92 -11.49 14.52
N ASN A 121 0.12 -10.43 14.49
CA ASN A 121 -1.19 -10.37 15.11
C ASN A 121 -2.29 -10.82 14.15
N VAL A 122 -3.32 -11.43 14.68
CA VAL A 122 -4.56 -11.75 13.93
C VAL A 122 -5.27 -10.48 13.49
N ILE A 123 -5.28 -9.45 14.36
CA ILE A 123 -5.66 -8.07 14.03
C ILE A 123 -4.59 -7.17 14.67
N GLY A 124 -3.90 -6.37 13.86
CA GLY A 124 -2.67 -5.66 14.26
C GLY A 124 -2.78 -4.14 14.35
N GLY A 125 -3.93 -3.55 14.02
CA GLY A 125 -4.10 -2.08 14.00
C GLY A 125 -4.20 -1.52 12.58
N THR A 126 -4.04 -0.21 12.44
CA THR A 126 -4.28 0.48 11.17
C THR A 126 -2.99 0.86 10.43
N PHE A 127 -3.06 0.75 9.11
CA PHE A 127 -2.11 1.34 8.16
C PHE A 127 -2.36 2.84 8.00
N CYS A 128 -1.35 3.56 7.53
CA CYS A 128 -1.50 4.91 6.99
C CYS A 128 -0.95 4.98 5.57
N VAL A 129 -1.35 6.02 4.82
CA VAL A 129 -0.70 6.39 3.54
C VAL A 129 0.06 7.68 3.74
N MET A 130 1.31 7.72 3.26
CA MET A 130 2.18 8.86 3.44
C MET A 130 3.12 9.07 2.25
N LYS A 131 3.62 10.29 2.10
CA LYS A 131 4.74 10.59 1.22
C LYS A 131 6.05 10.13 1.85
N THR A 132 7.06 9.83 1.03
CA THR A 132 8.39 9.42 1.51
C THR A 132 9.29 10.61 1.87
N TYR A 133 8.78 11.84 1.75
CA TYR A 133 9.49 13.08 2.02
C TYR A 133 8.78 13.95 3.03
N GLY A 134 9.49 14.35 4.08
CA GLY A 134 9.05 15.25 5.15
C GLY A 134 10.04 15.22 6.33
N LYS A 135 9.86 16.11 7.29
CA LYS A 135 10.68 16.17 8.52
C LYS A 135 10.03 15.47 9.69
N THR A 136 8.72 15.54 9.74
CA THR A 136 7.85 14.92 10.75
C THR A 136 6.81 14.07 10.07
N ILE A 137 6.19 13.15 10.79
CA ILE A 137 5.10 12.36 10.24
C ILE A 137 3.93 13.23 9.77
N ASP A 138 3.66 14.33 10.45
CA ASP A 138 2.59 15.26 10.08
C ASP A 138 2.86 15.97 8.73
N ASP A 139 4.13 16.17 8.35
CA ASP A 139 4.53 16.69 7.04
C ASP A 139 4.32 15.65 5.92
N MET A 140 4.42 14.36 6.26
CA MET A 140 4.43 13.24 5.32
C MET A 140 3.05 12.63 5.10
N ILE A 141 2.16 12.71 6.08
CA ILE A 141 0.91 11.96 6.09
C ILE A 141 -0.08 12.43 5.01
N VAL A 142 -0.68 11.48 4.31
CA VAL A 142 -1.76 11.67 3.34
C VAL A 142 -3.07 11.17 3.91
N VAL A 143 -3.08 9.94 4.45
CA VAL A 143 -4.23 9.32 5.13
C VAL A 143 -3.74 8.74 6.45
N PRO A 144 -4.10 9.31 7.60
CA PRO A 144 -3.57 8.91 8.90
C PRO A 144 -3.97 7.50 9.34
N GLU A 145 -5.13 7.04 8.89
CA GLU A 145 -5.60 5.66 9.05
C GLU A 145 -6.30 5.24 7.76
N SER A 146 -5.66 4.35 6.98
CA SER A 146 -6.14 3.97 5.64
C SER A 146 -6.81 2.60 5.60
N SER A 147 -6.41 1.67 6.46
CA SER A 147 -6.95 0.31 6.46
C SER A 147 -6.63 -0.44 7.74
N MET A 148 -7.48 -1.41 8.11
CA MET A 148 -7.28 -2.32 9.25
C MET A 148 -6.45 -3.53 8.82
N LYS A 149 -5.35 -3.82 9.50
CA LYS A 149 -4.54 -5.03 9.26
C LYS A 149 -5.12 -6.23 9.96
N MET A 150 -5.29 -7.31 9.18
CA MET A 150 -5.59 -8.65 9.69
C MET A 150 -4.60 -9.67 9.11
N ALA A 151 -4.48 -10.83 9.75
CA ALA A 151 -3.59 -11.89 9.27
C ALA A 151 -4.14 -13.29 9.55
N LEU A 152 -3.99 -14.15 8.54
CA LEU A 152 -4.17 -15.59 8.56
C LEU A 152 -2.83 -16.29 8.31
N GLY A 153 -2.84 -17.61 8.24
CA GLY A 153 -1.69 -18.42 7.85
C GLY A 153 -0.68 -18.66 8.94
N GLU A 154 0.59 -18.72 8.54
CA GLU A 154 1.68 -19.22 9.38
C GLU A 154 2.13 -18.23 10.46
N ASN A 155 2.13 -16.94 10.16
CA ASN A 155 2.74 -15.93 11.02
C ASN A 155 2.05 -15.81 12.38
N PRO A 156 0.74 -15.53 12.52
CA PRO A 156 0.09 -15.45 13.82
C PRO A 156 0.13 -16.80 14.55
N LYS A 157 -0.06 -17.90 13.82
CA LYS A 157 0.02 -19.26 14.39
C LYS A 157 1.39 -19.50 15.03
N ARG A 158 2.49 -19.18 14.34
CA ARG A 158 3.86 -19.42 14.84
C ARG A 158 4.18 -18.55 16.05
N VAL A 159 3.84 -17.26 15.99
CA VAL A 159 4.14 -16.30 17.05
C VAL A 159 3.47 -16.69 18.36
N TYR A 160 2.18 -16.97 18.35
CA TYR A 160 1.42 -17.26 19.58
C TYR A 160 1.63 -18.69 20.07
N ASN A 161 1.79 -19.67 19.16
CA ASN A 161 2.18 -21.03 19.57
C ASN A 161 3.53 -21.03 20.31
N GLY A 162 4.50 -20.23 19.85
CA GLY A 162 5.81 -20.07 20.53
C GLY A 162 5.70 -19.51 21.95
N LYS A 163 4.58 -18.87 22.29
CA LYS A 163 4.26 -18.32 23.61
C LYS A 163 3.26 -19.20 24.39
N SER A 164 2.92 -20.39 23.89
CA SER A 164 1.86 -21.25 24.42
C SER A 164 0.51 -20.54 24.54
N GLN A 165 0.20 -19.67 23.58
CA GLN A 165 -1.03 -18.89 23.49
C GLN A 165 -1.80 -19.20 22.19
N SER A 166 -3.08 -18.84 22.14
CA SER A 166 -3.89 -18.87 20.92
C SER A 166 -3.58 -17.66 20.04
N PRO A 167 -3.50 -17.84 18.68
CA PRO A 167 -3.81 -19.05 17.93
C PRO A 167 -2.60 -20.00 17.77
N SER A 168 -2.86 -21.32 17.83
CA SER A 168 -1.89 -22.36 17.45
C SER A 168 -2.31 -23.09 16.17
N THR A 169 -3.50 -22.81 15.65
CA THR A 169 -4.05 -23.42 14.44
C THR A 169 -4.66 -22.36 13.51
N ARG A 170 -4.79 -22.65 12.21
CA ARG A 170 -5.51 -21.80 11.25
C ARG A 170 -6.98 -21.63 11.63
N MET A 171 -7.61 -22.67 12.21
CA MET A 171 -8.97 -22.58 12.74
C MET A 171 -9.08 -21.53 13.85
N ALA A 172 -8.13 -21.49 14.78
CA ALA A 172 -8.11 -20.51 15.86
C ALA A 172 -7.88 -19.08 15.35
N SER A 173 -6.99 -18.87 14.33
CA SER A 173 -6.80 -17.57 13.71
C SER A 173 -8.11 -17.05 13.12
N ALA A 174 -8.80 -17.86 12.31
CA ALA A 174 -10.09 -17.49 11.72
C ALA A 174 -11.19 -17.26 12.78
N ALA A 175 -11.20 -18.07 13.86
CA ALA A 175 -12.16 -17.90 14.96
C ALA A 175 -11.94 -16.59 15.71
N LEU A 176 -10.69 -16.19 15.97
CA LEU A 176 -10.36 -14.92 16.63
C LEU A 176 -10.76 -13.70 15.78
N ILE A 177 -10.59 -13.74 14.45
CA ILE A 177 -11.09 -12.69 13.57
C ILE A 177 -12.61 -12.58 13.69
N ARG A 178 -13.35 -13.71 13.58
CA ARG A 178 -14.81 -13.73 13.69
C ARG A 178 -15.30 -13.21 15.03
N ASP A 179 -14.71 -13.68 16.12
CA ASP A 179 -15.06 -13.25 17.50
C ASP A 179 -14.89 -11.73 17.65
N ALA A 180 -13.78 -11.18 17.16
CA ALA A 180 -13.52 -9.74 17.20
C ALA A 180 -14.53 -8.96 16.35
N LEU A 181 -14.80 -9.41 15.11
CA LEU A 181 -15.78 -8.77 14.22
C LEU A 181 -17.19 -8.82 14.80
N ILE A 182 -17.61 -9.95 15.38
CA ILE A 182 -18.93 -10.08 16.06
C ILE A 182 -19.03 -9.08 17.20
N LYS A 183 -18.02 -9.01 18.09
CA LYS A 183 -17.99 -8.06 19.21
C LYS A 183 -18.04 -6.60 18.76
N ALA A 184 -17.30 -6.26 17.70
CA ALA A 184 -17.33 -4.92 17.13
C ALA A 184 -18.71 -4.59 16.51
N LYS A 185 -19.35 -5.56 15.83
CA LYS A 185 -20.70 -5.40 15.26
C LYS A 185 -21.76 -5.20 16.35
N GLU A 186 -21.67 -5.97 17.44
CA GLU A 186 -22.56 -5.80 18.61
C GLU A 186 -22.36 -4.46 19.30
N TYR A 187 -21.10 -4.01 19.42
CA TYR A 187 -20.77 -2.69 19.97
C TYR A 187 -21.34 -1.56 19.11
N LYS A 188 -21.19 -1.64 17.78
CA LYS A 188 -21.80 -0.71 16.82
C LYS A 188 -23.30 -0.64 16.98
N ALA A 189 -23.99 -1.79 17.02
CA ALA A 189 -25.45 -1.86 17.18
C ALA A 189 -25.93 -1.23 18.50
N LYS A 190 -25.15 -1.38 19.61
CA LYS A 190 -25.46 -0.73 20.90
C LYS A 190 -25.35 0.80 20.79
N LEU A 191 -24.33 1.32 20.08
CA LEU A 191 -24.17 2.77 19.88
C LEU A 191 -25.27 3.34 18.96
N GLU A 192 -25.61 2.66 17.89
CA GLU A 192 -26.67 3.08 16.96
C GLU A 192 -28.03 3.13 17.67
N LYS A 193 -28.34 2.07 18.47
CA LYS A 193 -29.57 2.05 19.29
C LYS A 193 -29.59 3.20 20.29
N TYR A 194 -28.47 3.45 21.00
CA TYR A 194 -28.37 4.55 21.94
C TYR A 194 -28.66 5.90 21.27
N ASN A 195 -28.05 6.17 20.10
CA ASN A 195 -28.24 7.41 19.36
C ASN A 195 -29.71 7.56 18.92
N THR A 196 -30.32 6.51 18.38
CA THR A 196 -31.74 6.50 18.00
C THR A 196 -32.66 6.75 19.18
N ASP A 197 -32.37 6.15 20.34
CA ASP A 197 -33.17 6.31 21.56
C ASP A 197 -33.05 7.75 22.12
N ILE A 198 -31.86 8.38 22.04
CA ILE A 198 -31.65 9.81 22.36
C ILE A 198 -32.46 10.72 21.43
N GLU A 199 -32.43 10.50 20.12
CA GLU A 199 -33.22 11.25 19.13
C GLU A 199 -34.70 11.17 19.43
N ASN A 200 -35.18 10.01 19.89
CA ASN A 200 -36.53 9.76 20.32
C ASN A 200 -36.84 10.29 21.75
N LYS A 201 -35.94 11.06 22.36
CA LYS A 201 -36.07 11.66 23.74
C LYS A 201 -36.33 10.63 24.84
N LYS A 202 -35.78 9.41 24.72
CA LYS A 202 -35.83 8.39 25.77
C LYS A 202 -34.71 8.60 26.76
N GLU A 203 -34.99 8.30 28.02
CA GLU A 203 -33.94 8.17 29.03
C GLU A 203 -33.18 6.89 28.83
N VAL A 204 -31.90 6.98 28.47
CA VAL A 204 -31.01 5.83 28.19
C VAL A 204 -29.61 6.09 28.74
N VAL A 205 -28.96 5.03 29.17
CA VAL A 205 -27.56 5.08 29.60
C VAL A 205 -26.65 4.89 28.41
N LYS A 206 -25.65 5.79 28.29
CA LYS A 206 -24.64 5.68 27.23
C LYS A 206 -23.83 4.38 27.40
N PRO A 207 -23.64 3.59 26.33
CA PRO A 207 -22.75 2.42 26.37
C PRO A 207 -21.34 2.82 26.82
N GLU A 208 -20.72 1.95 27.62
CA GLU A 208 -19.34 2.14 28.04
C GLU A 208 -18.42 2.19 26.80
N PHE A 209 -17.51 3.19 26.78
CA PHE A 209 -16.57 3.34 25.67
C PHE A 209 -15.55 2.20 25.67
N ASN A 210 -15.40 1.55 24.52
CA ASN A 210 -14.40 0.52 24.29
C ASN A 210 -13.58 0.87 23.06
N MET A 211 -12.33 1.30 23.27
CA MET A 211 -11.43 1.75 22.21
C MET A 211 -11.20 0.68 21.14
N LYS A 212 -11.02 -0.58 21.54
CA LYS A 212 -10.81 -1.72 20.66
C LYS A 212 -11.96 -1.90 19.66
N TRP A 213 -13.18 -1.99 20.17
CA TRP A 213 -14.35 -2.21 19.32
C TRP A 213 -14.76 -0.96 18.56
N ASN A 214 -14.49 0.22 19.11
CA ASN A 214 -14.69 1.49 18.42
C ASN A 214 -13.79 1.61 17.19
N SER A 215 -12.53 1.18 17.27
CA SER A 215 -11.61 1.15 16.13
C SER A 215 -12.03 0.13 15.08
N LEU A 216 -12.42 -1.09 15.53
CA LEU A 216 -12.74 -2.18 14.61
C LEU A 216 -14.10 -2.03 13.92
N MET A 217 -15.12 -1.45 14.59
CA MET A 217 -16.47 -1.34 14.01
C MET A 217 -16.51 -0.54 12.70
N ARG A 218 -15.51 0.29 12.43
CA ARG A 218 -15.38 1.11 11.21
C ARG A 218 -15.37 0.25 9.93
N VAL A 219 -14.93 -1.01 10.02
CA VAL A 219 -14.90 -1.92 8.88
C VAL A 219 -16.31 -2.21 8.32
N PHE A 220 -17.35 -2.06 9.15
CA PHE A 220 -18.75 -2.20 8.74
C PHE A 220 -19.32 -0.94 8.07
N ASP A 221 -18.58 0.16 8.06
CA ASP A 221 -18.87 1.41 7.35
C ASP A 221 -17.99 1.57 6.09
N GLY A 222 -17.39 0.45 5.62
CA GLY A 222 -16.57 0.43 4.42
C GLY A 222 -15.10 0.77 4.64
N PHE A 223 -14.66 0.97 5.90
CA PHE A 223 -13.24 1.17 6.20
C PHE A 223 -12.41 -0.01 5.68
N PRO A 224 -11.39 0.23 4.84
CA PRO A 224 -10.66 -0.84 4.17
C PRO A 224 -9.98 -1.82 5.13
N VAL A 225 -9.84 -3.06 4.69
CA VAL A 225 -9.15 -4.12 5.43
C VAL A 225 -8.07 -4.74 4.56
N LYS A 226 -6.89 -4.98 5.12
CA LYS A 226 -5.77 -5.69 4.50
C LYS A 226 -5.56 -7.02 5.19
N ILE A 227 -5.83 -8.14 4.49
CA ILE A 227 -5.75 -9.49 5.07
C ILE A 227 -4.53 -10.22 4.52
N HIS A 228 -3.52 -10.44 5.35
CA HIS A 228 -2.37 -11.26 5.04
C HIS A 228 -2.76 -12.73 4.85
N ALA A 229 -2.51 -13.28 3.67
CA ALA A 229 -2.69 -14.70 3.37
C ALA A 229 -1.81 -15.13 2.18
N HIS A 230 -1.04 -16.21 2.34
CA HIS A 230 -0.15 -16.72 1.30
C HIS A 230 -0.72 -17.94 0.56
N GLN A 231 -1.18 -18.96 1.29
CA GLN A 231 -1.63 -20.21 0.73
C GLN A 231 -3.07 -20.11 0.19
N GLN A 232 -3.38 -20.88 -0.83
CA GLN A 232 -4.72 -20.87 -1.46
C GLN A 232 -5.86 -21.12 -0.46
N ASP A 233 -5.67 -22.02 0.50
CA ASP A 233 -6.70 -22.33 1.53
C ASP A 233 -6.89 -21.18 2.53
N ASP A 234 -5.83 -20.43 2.86
CA ASP A 234 -5.92 -19.23 3.70
C ASP A 234 -6.54 -18.06 2.91
N ILE A 235 -6.22 -17.94 1.61
CA ILE A 235 -6.87 -16.98 0.70
C ILE A 235 -8.38 -17.26 0.62
N VAL A 236 -8.78 -18.50 0.39
CA VAL A 236 -10.20 -18.92 0.37
C VAL A 236 -10.87 -18.66 1.73
N THR A 237 -10.17 -18.88 2.83
CA THR A 237 -10.69 -18.56 4.17
C THR A 237 -10.85 -17.06 4.39
N ALA A 238 -9.91 -16.24 3.90
CA ALA A 238 -10.03 -14.78 3.92
C ALA A 238 -11.28 -14.33 3.15
N ILE A 239 -11.48 -14.82 1.93
CA ILE A 239 -12.66 -14.49 1.10
C ILE A 239 -13.97 -14.88 1.81
N ARG A 240 -14.05 -16.06 2.43
CA ARG A 240 -15.22 -16.44 3.23
C ARG A 240 -15.50 -15.46 4.37
N ILE A 241 -14.48 -14.97 5.07
CA ILE A 241 -14.64 -13.96 6.13
C ILE A 241 -15.06 -12.61 5.54
N ILE A 242 -14.48 -12.19 4.43
CA ILE A 242 -14.84 -10.97 3.72
C ILE A 242 -16.33 -10.98 3.37
N GLU A 243 -16.82 -12.07 2.79
CA GLU A 243 -18.23 -12.21 2.39
C GLU A 243 -19.17 -12.33 3.60
N GLU A 244 -18.77 -13.12 4.62
CA GLU A 244 -19.57 -13.33 5.85
C GLU A 244 -19.88 -12.01 6.56
N PHE A 245 -18.95 -11.04 6.52
CA PHE A 245 -19.07 -9.77 7.22
C PHE A 245 -19.27 -8.56 6.30
N GLY A 246 -19.24 -8.73 4.98
CA GLY A 246 -19.40 -7.66 4.00
C GLY A 246 -18.25 -6.65 4.05
N LEU A 247 -16.99 -7.12 4.16
CA LEU A 247 -15.83 -6.26 4.31
C LEU A 247 -15.33 -5.71 2.96
N ASN A 248 -14.90 -4.46 2.92
CA ASN A 248 -14.10 -3.92 1.83
C ASN A 248 -12.63 -4.31 2.07
N ALA A 249 -12.14 -5.37 1.42
CA ALA A 249 -10.85 -5.92 1.74
C ALA A 249 -9.98 -6.26 0.53
N THR A 250 -8.65 -6.18 0.74
CA THR A 250 -7.62 -6.74 -0.14
C THR A 250 -6.94 -7.94 0.54
N ILE A 251 -6.46 -8.88 -0.26
CA ILE A 251 -5.63 -9.99 0.24
C ILE A 251 -4.17 -9.64 -0.07
N GLU A 252 -3.39 -9.57 1.00
CA GLU A 252 -1.98 -9.22 0.93
C GLU A 252 -1.13 -10.48 0.71
N HIS A 253 -0.05 -10.35 -0.06
CA HIS A 253 0.85 -11.39 -0.53
C HIS A 253 0.23 -12.30 -1.61
N ALA A 254 -0.90 -12.92 -1.35
CA ALA A 254 -1.59 -13.83 -2.26
C ALA A 254 -0.65 -14.77 -3.03
N THR A 255 0.38 -15.32 -2.35
CA THR A 255 1.49 -16.05 -2.97
C THR A 255 1.02 -17.21 -3.85
N GLU A 256 -0.04 -17.90 -3.46
CA GLU A 256 -0.69 -18.97 -4.22
C GLU A 256 -1.95 -18.50 -4.97
N GLY A 257 -2.22 -17.19 -5.02
CA GLY A 257 -3.38 -16.65 -5.76
C GLY A 257 -3.37 -17.01 -7.24
N HIS A 258 -2.18 -17.14 -7.83
CA HIS A 258 -2.00 -17.57 -9.21
C HIS A 258 -2.41 -19.04 -9.49
N LEU A 259 -2.64 -19.84 -8.45
CA LEU A 259 -3.16 -21.21 -8.57
C LEU A 259 -4.70 -21.24 -8.59
N ILE A 260 -5.36 -20.14 -8.20
CA ILE A 260 -6.81 -20.03 -8.11
C ILE A 260 -7.33 -18.70 -8.72
N PRO A 261 -6.82 -18.27 -9.90
CA PRO A 261 -7.16 -16.94 -10.42
C PRO A 261 -8.64 -16.81 -10.79
N GLU A 262 -9.28 -17.91 -11.28
CA GLU A 262 -10.71 -17.92 -11.60
C GLU A 262 -11.57 -17.74 -10.33
N TYR A 263 -11.12 -18.29 -9.20
CA TYR A 263 -11.80 -18.11 -7.91
C TYR A 263 -11.69 -16.65 -7.45
N LEU A 264 -10.50 -16.06 -7.50
CA LEU A 264 -10.30 -14.64 -7.18
C LEU A 264 -11.18 -13.72 -8.04
N LYS A 265 -11.23 -13.99 -9.36
CA LYS A 265 -12.07 -13.23 -10.28
C LYS A 265 -13.56 -13.38 -9.97
N ALA A 266 -14.03 -14.62 -9.74
CA ALA A 266 -15.43 -14.89 -9.45
C ALA A 266 -15.94 -14.18 -8.19
N HIS A 267 -15.05 -13.94 -7.22
CA HIS A 267 -15.33 -13.21 -5.98
C HIS A 267 -14.94 -11.72 -6.03
N HIS A 268 -14.56 -11.19 -7.21
CA HIS A 268 -14.09 -9.80 -7.39
C HIS A 268 -13.03 -9.39 -6.38
N GLN A 269 -12.14 -10.34 -6.03
CA GLN A 269 -11.17 -10.13 -4.97
C GLN A 269 -9.92 -9.43 -5.50
N ARG A 270 -9.63 -8.23 -4.99
CA ARG A 270 -8.40 -7.50 -5.23
C ARG A 270 -7.27 -8.11 -4.40
N VAL A 271 -6.08 -8.21 -4.97
CA VAL A 271 -4.90 -8.78 -4.29
C VAL A 271 -3.69 -7.85 -4.41
N ILE A 272 -2.80 -7.91 -3.44
CA ILE A 272 -1.48 -7.28 -3.51
C ILE A 272 -0.45 -8.39 -3.46
N ILE A 273 0.32 -8.57 -4.56
CA ILE A 273 1.29 -9.65 -4.68
C ILE A 273 2.70 -9.20 -4.31
N GLY A 274 3.45 -10.07 -3.69
CA GLY A 274 4.83 -9.83 -3.24
C GLY A 274 5.03 -10.18 -1.76
N PRO A 275 6.25 -9.93 -1.25
CA PRO A 275 7.50 -9.67 -1.97
C PRO A 275 7.98 -10.92 -2.70
N THR A 276 8.36 -10.79 -3.98
CA THR A 276 8.69 -11.97 -4.80
C THR A 276 10.19 -12.16 -4.97
N LEU A 277 10.98 -11.09 -4.88
CA LEU A 277 12.44 -11.11 -5.11
C LEU A 277 13.22 -11.91 -4.05
N GLY A 278 12.72 -12.00 -2.83
CA GLY A 278 13.38 -12.73 -1.74
C GLY A 278 13.32 -14.26 -1.88
N SER A 279 14.01 -14.98 -1.01
CA SER A 279 14.05 -16.45 -0.96
C SER A 279 12.69 -17.04 -0.50
N LYS A 280 12.53 -18.36 -0.72
CA LYS A 280 11.40 -19.13 -0.16
C LYS A 280 11.70 -19.54 1.28
N SER A 281 11.72 -18.58 2.20
CA SER A 281 12.22 -18.73 3.57
C SER A 281 11.27 -19.48 4.52
N LYS A 282 10.01 -19.74 4.12
CA LYS A 282 9.00 -20.45 4.92
C LYS A 282 8.08 -21.29 4.03
N TYR A 283 7.37 -22.26 4.62
CA TYR A 283 6.55 -23.22 3.88
C TYR A 283 5.49 -22.56 2.98
N GLU A 284 4.80 -21.54 3.45
CA GLU A 284 3.76 -20.85 2.69
C GLU A 284 4.28 -20.09 1.47
N LEU A 285 5.63 -19.95 1.30
CA LEU A 285 6.27 -19.36 0.13
C LEU A 285 6.72 -20.38 -0.92
N ARG A 286 6.47 -21.68 -0.73
CA ARG A 286 6.98 -22.74 -1.61
C ARG A 286 6.61 -22.56 -3.09
N ASN A 287 5.42 -22.01 -3.37
CA ASN A 287 4.89 -21.79 -4.72
C ASN A 287 5.07 -20.35 -5.20
N LYS A 288 5.90 -19.53 -4.51
CA LYS A 288 6.21 -18.16 -4.93
C LYS A 288 6.85 -18.14 -6.32
N THR A 289 6.32 -17.30 -7.22
CA THR A 289 6.78 -17.17 -8.60
C THR A 289 6.49 -15.79 -9.18
N PHE A 290 7.39 -15.27 -10.00
CA PHE A 290 7.15 -14.04 -10.76
C PHE A 290 6.11 -14.20 -11.90
N LYS A 291 5.80 -15.44 -12.31
CA LYS A 291 4.72 -15.71 -13.27
C LYS A 291 3.34 -15.36 -12.73
N ALA A 292 3.21 -15.18 -11.40
CA ALA A 292 1.95 -14.81 -10.76
C ALA A 292 1.35 -13.54 -11.37
N GLY A 293 2.16 -12.49 -11.61
CA GLY A 293 1.68 -11.24 -12.22
C GLY A 293 1.02 -11.45 -13.57
N LYS A 294 1.70 -12.22 -14.48
CA LYS A 294 1.13 -12.54 -15.78
C LYS A 294 -0.18 -13.36 -15.67
N ILE A 295 -0.19 -14.39 -14.81
CA ILE A 295 -1.36 -15.25 -14.65
C ILE A 295 -2.57 -14.46 -14.15
N LEU A 296 -2.39 -13.61 -13.14
CA LEU A 296 -3.45 -12.76 -12.60
C LEU A 296 -3.95 -11.77 -13.67
N ASN A 297 -3.04 -11.12 -14.41
CA ASN A 297 -3.38 -10.19 -15.48
C ASN A 297 -4.18 -10.88 -16.60
N ASP A 298 -3.73 -12.04 -17.07
CA ASP A 298 -4.41 -12.81 -18.14
C ASP A 298 -5.83 -13.23 -17.71
N ASN A 299 -6.05 -13.45 -16.42
CA ASN A 299 -7.36 -13.78 -15.85
C ASN A 299 -8.16 -12.54 -15.40
N GLN A 300 -7.65 -11.33 -15.63
CA GLN A 300 -8.33 -10.08 -15.26
C GLN A 300 -8.63 -9.97 -13.76
N VAL A 301 -7.75 -10.46 -12.93
CA VAL A 301 -7.76 -10.22 -11.48
C VAL A 301 -7.08 -8.88 -11.22
N GLU A 302 -7.72 -8.00 -10.46
CA GLU A 302 -7.13 -6.73 -10.06
C GLU A 302 -6.02 -6.95 -9.04
N PHE A 303 -4.81 -6.46 -9.34
CA PHE A 303 -3.67 -6.61 -8.44
C PHE A 303 -2.72 -5.42 -8.45
N ALA A 304 -1.99 -5.26 -7.34
CA ALA A 304 -0.82 -4.40 -7.23
C ALA A 304 0.40 -5.22 -6.78
N ILE A 305 1.60 -4.64 -6.90
CA ILE A 305 2.86 -5.26 -6.52
C ILE A 305 3.47 -4.48 -5.35
N MET A 306 3.87 -5.18 -4.27
CA MET A 306 4.49 -4.60 -3.08
C MET A 306 5.91 -5.10 -2.86
N THR A 307 6.68 -4.34 -2.09
CA THR A 307 7.99 -4.75 -1.59
C THR A 307 7.91 -5.43 -0.23
N ASP A 308 6.90 -5.12 0.57
CA ASP A 308 6.81 -5.55 1.98
C ASP A 308 8.07 -5.12 2.76
N HIS A 309 8.60 -3.92 2.45
CA HIS A 309 9.81 -3.41 3.12
C HIS A 309 9.71 -3.60 4.65
N PRO A 310 10.73 -4.11 5.33
CA PRO A 310 12.11 -4.32 4.86
C PRO A 310 12.40 -5.70 4.25
N VAL A 311 11.40 -6.53 3.95
CA VAL A 311 11.64 -7.86 3.33
C VAL A 311 12.33 -7.70 1.98
N ILE A 312 11.86 -6.80 1.14
CA ILE A 312 12.57 -6.25 -0.02
C ILE A 312 12.65 -4.75 0.18
N HIS A 313 13.84 -4.18 0.14
CA HIS A 313 14.01 -2.74 0.24
C HIS A 313 13.22 -2.02 -0.86
N LEU A 314 12.55 -0.93 -0.51
CA LEU A 314 11.80 -0.08 -1.44
C LEU A 314 12.64 0.36 -2.64
N ALA A 315 13.94 0.60 -2.42
CA ALA A 315 14.89 0.90 -3.48
C ALA A 315 14.98 -0.17 -4.59
N ASN A 316 14.54 -1.39 -4.32
CA ASN A 316 14.50 -2.50 -5.28
C ASN A 316 13.13 -2.74 -5.91
N ALA A 317 12.16 -1.84 -5.74
CA ALA A 317 10.79 -2.00 -6.27
C ALA A 317 10.81 -2.25 -7.79
N LEU A 318 11.49 -1.41 -8.57
CA LEU A 318 11.57 -1.58 -10.03
C LEU A 318 12.40 -2.79 -10.47
N THR A 319 13.39 -3.22 -9.69
CA THR A 319 14.10 -4.49 -9.94
C THR A 319 13.14 -5.67 -9.88
N GLN A 320 12.28 -5.71 -8.86
CA GLN A 320 11.24 -6.72 -8.74
C GLN A 320 10.25 -6.65 -9.91
N VAL A 321 9.78 -5.46 -10.27
CA VAL A 321 8.86 -5.21 -11.39
C VAL A 321 9.46 -5.68 -12.72
N GLY A 322 10.73 -5.37 -13.00
CA GLY A 322 11.43 -5.80 -14.20
C GLY A 322 11.46 -7.33 -14.35
N ILE A 323 11.53 -8.07 -13.25
CA ILE A 323 11.48 -9.55 -13.29
C ILE A 323 10.05 -10.03 -13.61
N PHE A 324 9.00 -9.40 -13.10
CA PHE A 324 7.62 -9.70 -13.51
C PHE A 324 7.42 -9.49 -15.02
N VAL A 325 7.97 -8.40 -15.58
CA VAL A 325 7.94 -8.15 -17.03
C VAL A 325 8.71 -9.23 -17.81
N ARG A 326 9.90 -9.60 -17.35
CA ARG A 326 10.68 -10.70 -17.93
C ARG A 326 9.90 -12.03 -17.96
N GLU A 327 9.08 -12.29 -16.94
CA GLU A 327 8.25 -13.50 -16.85
C GLU A 327 6.89 -13.35 -17.56
N GLY A 328 6.71 -12.25 -18.32
CA GLY A 328 5.64 -12.06 -19.29
C GLY A 328 4.46 -11.18 -18.87
N LEU A 329 4.56 -10.47 -17.75
CA LEU A 329 3.60 -9.41 -17.43
C LEU A 329 3.81 -8.24 -18.40
N PRO A 330 2.78 -7.72 -19.10
CA PRO A 330 2.92 -6.56 -19.96
C PRO A 330 3.52 -5.37 -19.18
N GLU A 331 4.47 -4.68 -19.80
CA GLU A 331 5.25 -3.62 -19.14
C GLU A 331 4.39 -2.51 -18.55
N LEU A 332 3.41 -2.02 -19.30
CA LEU A 332 2.52 -0.98 -18.81
C LEU A 332 1.70 -1.45 -17.59
N GLU A 333 1.23 -2.69 -17.61
CA GLU A 333 0.50 -3.27 -16.47
C GLU A 333 1.40 -3.45 -15.24
N ALA A 334 2.67 -3.78 -15.47
CA ALA A 334 3.66 -3.87 -14.40
C ALA A 334 3.95 -2.50 -13.77
N PHE A 335 4.06 -1.43 -14.57
CA PHE A 335 4.17 -0.07 -14.07
C PHE A 335 2.90 0.39 -13.34
N ARG A 336 1.73 0.11 -13.90
CA ARG A 336 0.44 0.41 -13.24
C ARG A 336 0.32 -0.28 -11.89
N ALA A 337 0.82 -1.52 -11.78
CA ALA A 337 0.77 -2.30 -10.54
C ALA A 337 1.60 -1.71 -9.39
N VAL A 338 2.57 -0.83 -9.67
CA VAL A 338 3.37 -0.10 -8.66
C VAL A 338 3.14 1.40 -8.69
N THR A 339 2.09 1.87 -9.35
CA THR A 339 1.71 3.28 -9.43
C THR A 339 0.20 3.43 -9.30
N LEU A 340 -0.54 3.40 -10.42
CA LEU A 340 -1.98 3.65 -10.47
C LEU A 340 -2.79 2.60 -9.70
N TYR A 341 -2.54 1.30 -9.90
CA TYR A 341 -3.29 0.25 -9.20
C TYR A 341 -2.99 0.22 -7.71
N SER A 342 -1.72 0.50 -7.33
CA SER A 342 -1.33 0.67 -5.93
C SER A 342 -2.06 1.84 -5.28
N ALA A 343 -2.20 2.97 -5.99
CA ALA A 343 -2.94 4.13 -5.51
C ALA A 343 -4.45 3.83 -5.39
N GLN A 344 -5.04 3.13 -6.37
CA GLN A 344 -6.45 2.72 -6.35
C GLN A 344 -6.79 1.78 -5.19
N ILE A 345 -5.92 0.80 -4.93
CA ILE A 345 -6.11 -0.14 -3.81
C ILE A 345 -6.09 0.57 -2.44
N ASN A 346 -5.39 1.69 -2.34
CA ASN A 346 -5.31 2.49 -1.12
C ASN A 346 -6.23 3.74 -1.12
N ASP A 347 -7.15 3.85 -2.09
CA ASP A 347 -8.13 4.94 -2.24
C ASP A 347 -7.49 6.34 -2.35
N VAL A 348 -6.26 6.43 -2.91
CA VAL A 348 -5.51 7.69 -3.11
C VAL A 348 -5.20 8.01 -4.58
N ASP A 349 -5.81 7.30 -5.52
CA ASP A 349 -5.61 7.51 -6.96
C ASP A 349 -6.14 8.87 -7.46
N HIS A 350 -7.02 9.52 -6.70
CA HIS A 350 -7.42 10.89 -6.93
C HIS A 350 -6.30 11.91 -6.65
N LEU A 351 -5.23 11.51 -5.95
CA LEU A 351 -4.05 12.33 -5.61
C LEU A 351 -2.81 11.94 -6.40
N VAL A 352 -2.51 10.63 -6.50
CA VAL A 352 -1.23 10.10 -7.00
C VAL A 352 -1.43 8.91 -7.94
N GLY A 353 -0.32 8.30 -8.40
CA GLY A 353 -0.32 7.05 -9.19
C GLY A 353 -0.39 7.25 -10.70
N SER A 354 -0.69 8.45 -11.19
CA SER A 354 -0.65 8.81 -12.60
C SER A 354 -0.32 10.29 -12.77
N ILE A 355 0.20 10.67 -13.94
CA ILE A 355 0.43 12.09 -14.29
C ILE A 355 -0.83 12.59 -14.98
N GLU A 356 -1.64 13.34 -14.24
CA GLU A 356 -2.90 13.95 -14.68
C GLU A 356 -3.05 15.36 -14.09
N ILE A 357 -3.72 16.25 -14.84
CA ILE A 357 -4.00 17.61 -14.36
C ILE A 357 -4.82 17.54 -13.06
N GLY A 358 -4.39 18.31 -12.05
CA GLY A 358 -5.03 18.39 -10.74
C GLY A 358 -4.49 17.41 -9.69
N LYS A 359 -3.78 16.36 -10.09
CA LYS A 359 -3.10 15.46 -9.14
C LYS A 359 -1.86 16.09 -8.53
N ASP A 360 -1.36 15.50 -7.46
CA ASP A 360 -0.10 15.91 -6.85
C ASP A 360 1.05 15.74 -7.85
N ALA A 361 1.93 16.70 -7.87
CA ALA A 361 3.13 16.65 -8.70
C ALA A 361 4.20 15.77 -8.02
N ASP A 362 3.92 14.45 -8.01
CA ASP A 362 4.82 13.38 -7.63
C ASP A 362 5.36 12.76 -8.92
N ILE A 363 6.54 13.18 -9.33
CA ILE A 363 7.08 12.89 -10.67
C ILE A 363 8.53 12.46 -10.56
N VAL A 364 8.90 11.44 -11.33
CA VAL A 364 10.28 10.95 -11.45
C VAL A 364 10.77 11.10 -12.88
N ILE A 365 11.95 11.69 -13.02
CA ILE A 365 12.68 11.76 -14.29
C ILE A 365 13.85 10.77 -14.21
N TRP A 366 13.89 9.82 -15.16
CA TRP A 366 14.86 8.74 -15.21
C TRP A 366 15.96 9.02 -16.23
N ASN A 367 17.21 8.64 -15.94
CA ASN A 367 18.30 8.83 -16.90
C ASN A 367 18.26 7.84 -18.08
N ASN A 368 17.50 6.75 -17.96
CA ASN A 368 17.29 5.72 -18.98
C ASN A 368 15.90 5.09 -18.79
N HIS A 369 15.59 3.98 -19.50
CA HIS A 369 14.38 3.20 -19.31
C HIS A 369 14.25 2.72 -17.86
N PRO A 370 13.14 2.96 -17.14
CA PRO A 370 13.03 2.69 -15.69
C PRO A 370 13.35 1.25 -15.29
N LEU A 371 13.04 0.26 -16.13
CA LEU A 371 13.32 -1.16 -15.86
C LEU A 371 14.71 -1.61 -16.29
N HIS A 372 15.55 -0.72 -16.84
CA HIS A 372 16.93 -1.09 -17.13
C HIS A 372 17.75 -1.04 -15.85
N TYR A 373 18.47 -2.12 -15.51
CA TYR A 373 19.09 -2.30 -14.20
C TYR A 373 20.16 -1.25 -13.82
N LEU A 374 20.74 -0.53 -14.80
CA LEU A 374 21.68 0.58 -14.57
C LEU A 374 20.99 1.94 -14.46
N THR A 375 19.66 1.99 -14.55
CA THR A 375 18.93 3.24 -14.49
C THR A 375 18.97 3.84 -13.09
N LYS A 376 19.11 5.16 -13.06
CA LYS A 376 19.01 5.98 -11.86
C LYS A 376 17.98 7.09 -12.07
N THR A 377 17.48 7.62 -11.01
CA THR A 377 16.68 8.85 -11.04
C THR A 377 17.59 10.06 -11.32
N ASP A 378 17.16 10.95 -12.20
CA ASP A 378 17.79 12.25 -12.37
C ASP A 378 17.16 13.29 -11.44
N PHE A 379 15.82 13.27 -11.36
CA PHE A 379 15.04 14.12 -10.47
C PHE A 379 13.91 13.32 -9.85
N VAL A 380 13.67 13.59 -8.58
CA VAL A 380 12.44 13.18 -7.88
C VAL A 380 11.74 14.44 -7.38
N ILE A 381 10.47 14.57 -7.72
CA ILE A 381 9.60 15.66 -7.32
C ILE A 381 8.49 15.07 -6.47
N VAL A 382 8.28 15.63 -5.28
CA VAL A 382 7.18 15.25 -4.37
C VAL A 382 6.41 16.51 -3.99
N ASN A 383 5.09 16.47 -4.15
CA ASN A 383 4.23 17.64 -3.90
C ASN A 383 4.77 18.92 -4.58
N GLY A 384 5.27 18.80 -5.82
CA GLY A 384 5.81 19.92 -6.58
C GLY A 384 7.14 20.49 -6.11
N ASN A 385 7.82 19.83 -5.16
CA ASN A 385 9.15 20.20 -4.69
C ASN A 385 10.20 19.25 -5.29
N ILE A 386 11.30 19.77 -5.80
CA ILE A 386 12.45 18.96 -6.19
C ILE A 386 13.11 18.49 -4.89
N VAL A 387 12.99 17.18 -4.58
CA VAL A 387 13.47 16.58 -3.34
C VAL A 387 14.74 15.80 -3.53
N PHE A 388 15.04 15.39 -4.77
CA PHE A 388 16.29 14.74 -5.16
C PHE A 388 16.70 15.17 -6.58
N GLN A 389 18.00 15.35 -6.77
CA GLN A 389 18.65 15.58 -8.08
C GLN A 389 20.02 14.89 -8.04
N SER A 390 20.31 14.00 -9.00
CA SER A 390 21.59 13.30 -9.15
C SER A 390 22.70 14.17 -9.73
#